data_7a796d2a53d89b69a2beb884cf2d213d
#
_entry.id   7a796d2a53d89b69a2beb884cf2d213d
#
_cell.length_a   1.000
_cell.length_b   1.000
_cell.length_c   1.000
_cell.angle_alpha   90.00
_cell.angle_beta   90.00
_cell.angle_gamma   90.00
#
_symmetry.space_group_name_H-M   'P 1'
#
loop_
_entity.id
_entity.type
_entity.pdbx_description
1 polymer ?
#
loop_
_entity_poly.entity_id
_entity_poly.type
_entity_poly.pdbx_seq_one_letter_code
_entity_poly.pdbx_strand_id
1 'polypeptide(L)'
;MNKNTIAIIDFGSQYTQLIARRVRELNIYSIILPHDFKDSHVDFSKIKGIILSGGPSSVYSKNSPKLNKSLISCKVPILGVCYGLQLLIEHFDGIVESGKLGEYGPSSILIKRKSELFKNISEKTNVWMSHGDKIKNIPQDWLVTSKSENNIISSVECEKQNIYGVQFHPEVVHTIEGIEIIKNFTLGICNINPDWNSDNFIKNTISEIRETVKDSKVLCALSGGVDSTVVSTMIKQAIGDNAICVFIDHGLLRKNEAQEVVDMFSRSLDLNVNLYDCSDVFLKKLENIKDPEQKRKIIGLTFIEEFQRITSDFGQIDFLAQGTLYPDIIETGGY
;
A
#
# COMPACT_ATOMS: atom_id res chain seq x y z
N MET A 1 15.61 6.56 4.45
CA MET A 1 14.59 6.89 3.40
C MET A 1 15.26 7.53 2.20
N ASN A 2 14.91 7.12 0.99
CA ASN A 2 15.37 7.74 -0.25
C ASN A 2 14.98 9.22 -0.32
N LYS A 3 15.86 10.08 -0.88
CA LYS A 3 15.60 11.53 -1.00
C LYS A 3 14.51 11.89 -2.03
N ASN A 4 14.03 10.92 -2.83
CA ASN A 4 13.07 11.11 -3.92
C ASN A 4 11.84 10.22 -3.68
N THR A 5 10.95 10.64 -2.78
CA THR A 5 9.81 9.84 -2.34
C THR A 5 8.49 10.43 -2.84
N ILE A 6 7.62 9.58 -3.37
CA ILE A 6 6.19 9.89 -3.54
C ILE A 6 5.45 9.43 -2.29
N ALA A 7 4.76 10.35 -1.62
CA ALA A 7 3.84 10.02 -0.54
C ALA A 7 2.44 9.76 -1.11
N ILE A 8 1.86 8.61 -0.78
CA ILE A 8 0.51 8.24 -1.17
C ILE A 8 -0.34 8.28 0.08
N ILE A 9 -1.36 9.10 0.10
CA ILE A 9 -2.26 9.25 1.25
C ILE A 9 -3.45 8.33 1.05
N ASP A 10 -3.65 7.43 1.99
CA ASP A 10 -4.72 6.44 1.93
C ASP A 10 -6.01 6.94 2.60
N PHE A 11 -7.05 7.12 1.78
CA PHE A 11 -8.39 7.47 2.23
C PHE A 11 -9.34 6.24 2.27
N GLY A 12 -8.79 5.05 2.33
CA GLY A 12 -9.54 3.79 2.39
C GLY A 12 -9.89 3.20 1.02
N SER A 13 -9.15 3.57 -0.02
CA SER A 13 -9.34 2.97 -1.34
C SER A 13 -8.75 1.57 -1.42
N GLN A 14 -9.52 0.63 -1.97
CA GLN A 14 -8.98 -0.68 -2.36
C GLN A 14 -7.85 -0.61 -3.40
N TYR A 15 -7.66 0.54 -4.05
CA TYR A 15 -6.64 0.75 -5.09
C TYR A 15 -5.40 1.49 -4.59
N THR A 16 -5.32 1.89 -3.33
CA THR A 16 -4.16 2.66 -2.80
C THR A 16 -2.84 1.92 -3.03
N GLN A 17 -2.80 0.61 -2.75
CA GLN A 17 -1.60 -0.20 -2.98
C GLN A 17 -1.26 -0.34 -4.46
N LEU A 18 -2.25 -0.31 -5.33
CA LEU A 18 -2.04 -0.35 -6.76
C LEU A 18 -1.37 0.95 -7.26
N ILE A 19 -1.74 2.10 -6.69
CA ILE A 19 -1.03 3.37 -6.96
C ILE A 19 0.46 3.22 -6.59
N ALA A 20 0.75 2.71 -5.38
CA ALA A 20 2.12 2.49 -4.92
C ALA A 20 2.89 1.54 -5.85
N ARG A 21 2.25 0.46 -6.29
CA ARG A 21 2.83 -0.47 -7.24
C ARG A 21 3.16 0.20 -8.57
N ARG A 22 2.25 0.99 -9.14
CA ARG A 22 2.47 1.71 -10.40
C ARG A 22 3.64 2.70 -10.30
N VAL A 23 3.76 3.42 -9.18
CA VAL A 23 4.90 4.31 -8.93
C VAL A 23 6.21 3.52 -8.86
N ARG A 24 6.22 2.35 -8.18
CA ARG A 24 7.40 1.49 -8.07
C ARG A 24 7.79 0.82 -9.38
N GLU A 25 6.83 0.47 -10.24
CA GLU A 25 7.07 -0.02 -11.60
C GLU A 25 7.81 1.03 -12.47
N LEU A 26 7.72 2.31 -12.12
CA LEU A 26 8.51 3.40 -12.72
C LEU A 26 9.87 3.61 -12.05
N ASN A 27 10.32 2.69 -11.21
CA ASN A 27 11.55 2.77 -10.43
C ASN A 27 11.60 3.99 -9.47
N ILE A 28 10.48 4.36 -8.89
CA ILE A 28 10.35 5.45 -7.94
C ILE A 28 9.94 4.90 -6.57
N TYR A 29 10.61 5.34 -5.51
CA TYR A 29 10.25 4.98 -4.16
C TYR A 29 8.93 5.65 -3.75
N SER A 30 8.03 4.87 -3.12
CA SER A 30 6.76 5.37 -2.59
C SER A 30 6.48 4.85 -1.20
N ILE A 31 5.89 5.69 -0.37
CA ILE A 31 5.34 5.34 0.94
C ILE A 31 3.84 5.54 0.94
N ILE A 32 3.13 4.72 1.72
CA ILE A 32 1.71 4.88 1.97
C ILE A 32 1.56 5.40 3.39
N LEU A 33 0.78 6.46 3.56
CA LEU A 33 0.47 7.07 4.84
C LEU A 33 -1.05 7.06 5.04
N PRO A 34 -1.56 6.67 6.21
CA PRO A 34 -2.98 6.80 6.51
C PRO A 34 -3.38 8.28 6.51
N HIS A 35 -4.64 8.59 6.20
CA HIS A 35 -5.12 9.98 6.09
C HIS A 35 -4.98 10.79 7.40
N ASP A 36 -4.93 10.12 8.54
CA ASP A 36 -4.80 10.67 9.90
C ASP A 36 -3.38 10.57 10.48
N PHE A 37 -2.37 10.40 9.62
CA PHE A 37 -0.97 10.32 10.05
C PHE A 37 -0.56 11.54 10.88
N LYS A 38 0.37 11.34 11.82
CA LYS A 38 0.97 12.43 12.59
C LYS A 38 2.17 13.01 11.86
N ASP A 39 2.23 14.31 11.71
CA ASP A 39 3.31 15.02 11.02
C ASP A 39 4.70 14.69 11.57
N SER A 40 4.79 14.42 12.88
CA SER A 40 6.06 14.02 13.53
C SER A 40 6.63 12.68 13.04
N HIS A 41 5.83 11.87 12.37
CA HIS A 41 6.25 10.57 11.84
C HIS A 41 6.71 10.65 10.37
N VAL A 42 6.63 11.83 9.75
CA VAL A 42 6.90 12.00 8.33
C VAL A 42 8.03 13.01 8.11
N ASP A 43 9.07 12.57 7.42
CA ASP A 43 10.14 13.46 6.97
C ASP A 43 9.75 14.10 5.63
N PHE A 44 9.06 15.23 5.71
CA PHE A 44 8.58 15.96 4.54
C PHE A 44 9.69 16.44 3.62
N SER A 45 10.93 16.60 4.11
CA SER A 45 12.07 17.05 3.28
C SER A 45 12.44 16.06 2.16
N LYS A 46 12.02 14.81 2.30
CA LYS A 46 12.27 13.72 1.33
C LYS A 46 11.15 13.54 0.33
N ILE A 47 9.97 14.13 0.59
CA ILE A 47 8.81 14.03 -0.30
C ILE A 47 8.98 14.98 -1.48
N LYS A 48 8.83 14.46 -2.69
CA LYS A 48 8.90 15.21 -3.95
C LYS A 48 7.56 15.35 -4.65
N GLY A 49 6.58 14.56 -4.26
CA GLY A 49 5.22 14.62 -4.76
C GLY A 49 4.27 13.85 -3.86
N ILE A 50 3.01 14.21 -3.91
CA ILE A 50 1.95 13.61 -3.11
C ILE A 50 0.86 13.11 -4.03
N ILE A 51 0.39 11.88 -3.81
CA ILE A 51 -0.81 11.33 -4.47
C ILE A 51 -1.86 11.11 -3.40
N LEU A 52 -3.01 11.76 -3.54
CA LEU A 52 -4.18 11.54 -2.70
C LEU A 52 -5.01 10.44 -3.34
N SER A 53 -5.20 9.31 -2.67
CA SER A 53 -5.93 8.16 -3.21
C SER A 53 -7.43 8.43 -3.36
N GLY A 54 -8.12 7.51 -4.00
CA GLY A 54 -9.58 7.40 -3.90
C GLY A 54 -10.03 7.04 -2.49
N GLY A 55 -11.33 6.88 -2.32
CA GLY A 55 -11.94 6.44 -1.07
C GLY A 55 -13.42 6.12 -1.24
N PRO A 56 -14.01 5.31 -0.34
CA PRO A 56 -15.42 4.92 -0.43
C PRO A 56 -16.37 6.01 0.10
N SER A 57 -15.84 7.04 0.75
CA SER A 57 -16.63 8.08 1.41
C SER A 57 -17.05 9.18 0.44
N SER A 58 -18.14 9.87 0.77
CA SER A 58 -18.48 11.17 0.18
C SER A 58 -17.88 12.29 1.03
N VAL A 59 -17.39 13.36 0.39
CA VAL A 59 -16.83 14.53 1.09
C VAL A 59 -17.86 15.20 2.03
N TYR A 60 -19.15 15.00 1.78
CA TYR A 60 -20.25 15.49 2.63
C TYR A 60 -20.52 14.65 3.87
N SER A 61 -20.01 13.45 3.94
CA SER A 61 -20.27 12.57 5.09
C SER A 61 -19.61 13.13 6.35
N LYS A 62 -20.35 13.15 7.45
CA LYS A 62 -19.89 13.75 8.72
C LYS A 62 -18.58 13.15 9.23
N ASN A 63 -18.36 11.87 8.98
CA ASN A 63 -17.18 11.12 9.43
C ASN A 63 -16.21 10.81 8.26
N SER A 64 -16.33 11.53 7.13
CA SER A 64 -15.43 11.30 6.00
C SER A 64 -13.99 11.71 6.34
N PRO A 65 -12.98 10.96 5.85
CA PRO A 65 -11.58 11.34 5.96
C PRO A 65 -11.36 12.75 5.42
N LYS A 66 -10.58 13.57 6.12
CA LYS A 66 -10.29 14.96 5.72
C LYS A 66 -8.84 15.11 5.28
N LEU A 67 -8.61 16.14 4.48
CA LEU A 67 -7.28 16.48 4.01
C LEU A 67 -6.44 17.03 5.17
N ASN A 68 -5.26 16.44 5.41
CA ASN A 68 -4.30 16.99 6.34
C ASN A 68 -3.66 18.26 5.72
N LYS A 69 -3.77 19.40 6.38
CA LYS A 69 -3.31 20.71 5.89
C LYS A 69 -1.80 20.79 5.69
N SER A 70 -1.02 20.00 6.42
CA SER A 70 0.44 19.94 6.26
C SER A 70 0.86 19.49 4.87
N LEU A 71 0.05 18.66 4.19
CA LEU A 71 0.31 18.22 2.81
C LEU A 71 0.33 19.40 1.83
N ILE A 72 -0.57 20.36 1.99
CA ILE A 72 -0.61 21.57 1.16
C ILE A 72 0.59 22.49 1.47
N SER A 73 0.98 22.53 2.74
CA SER A 73 2.12 23.36 3.21
C SER A 73 3.47 22.87 2.69
N CYS A 74 3.59 21.62 2.26
CA CYS A 74 4.83 21.06 1.71
C CYS A 74 5.28 21.70 0.39
N LYS A 75 4.36 22.37 -0.32
CA LYS A 75 4.63 23.03 -1.62
C LYS A 75 5.25 22.12 -2.68
N VAL A 76 5.00 20.84 -2.61
CA VAL A 76 5.34 19.85 -3.64
C VAL A 76 4.13 19.59 -4.53
N PRO A 77 4.32 19.06 -5.76
CA PRO A 77 3.19 18.70 -6.62
C PRO A 77 2.24 17.71 -5.96
N ILE A 78 0.94 17.91 -6.15
CA ILE A 78 -0.13 17.06 -5.60
C ILE A 78 -1.01 16.56 -6.73
N LEU A 79 -1.25 15.24 -6.78
CA LEU A 79 -2.23 14.61 -7.66
C LEU A 79 -3.37 14.03 -6.82
N GLY A 80 -4.58 14.55 -6.99
CA GLY A 80 -5.79 13.97 -6.41
C GLY A 80 -6.42 12.95 -7.35
N VAL A 81 -6.70 11.74 -6.86
CA VAL A 81 -7.39 10.67 -7.58
C VAL A 81 -8.76 10.45 -6.97
N CYS A 82 -9.82 10.56 -7.77
CA CYS A 82 -11.21 10.34 -7.39
C CYS A 82 -11.59 11.12 -6.11
N TYR A 83 -11.73 10.47 -4.96
CA TYR A 83 -11.99 11.12 -3.68
C TYR A 83 -10.92 12.16 -3.31
N GLY A 84 -9.65 11.86 -3.56
CA GLY A 84 -8.55 12.80 -3.31
C GLY A 84 -8.68 14.10 -4.13
N LEU A 85 -9.17 14.02 -5.37
CA LEU A 85 -9.51 15.21 -6.15
C LEU A 85 -10.67 15.98 -5.52
N GLN A 86 -11.72 15.29 -5.08
CA GLN A 86 -12.89 15.95 -4.47
C GLN A 86 -12.51 16.68 -3.19
N LEU A 87 -11.60 16.12 -2.37
CA LEU A 87 -11.04 16.80 -1.20
C LEU A 87 -10.27 18.08 -1.56
N LEU A 88 -9.48 18.05 -2.64
CA LEU A 88 -8.79 19.25 -3.12
C LEU A 88 -9.77 20.32 -3.60
N ILE A 89 -10.80 19.93 -4.36
CA ILE A 89 -11.87 20.85 -4.79
C ILE A 89 -12.53 21.52 -3.60
N GLU A 90 -12.95 20.76 -2.58
CA GLU A 90 -13.56 21.29 -1.34
C GLU A 90 -12.58 22.20 -0.58
N HIS A 91 -11.31 21.80 -0.46
CA HIS A 91 -10.30 22.56 0.28
C HIS A 91 -10.03 23.96 -0.32
N PHE A 92 -10.14 24.09 -1.64
CA PHE A 92 -9.90 25.35 -2.35
C PHE A 92 -11.19 26.07 -2.76
N ASP A 93 -12.28 25.87 -2.00
CA ASP A 93 -13.57 26.55 -2.15
C ASP A 93 -14.31 26.24 -3.47
N GLY A 94 -14.01 25.13 -4.10
CA GLY A 94 -14.84 24.58 -5.17
C GLY A 94 -16.07 23.86 -4.61
N ILE A 95 -16.91 23.35 -5.51
CA ILE A 95 -18.14 22.66 -5.12
C ILE A 95 -18.17 21.27 -5.75
N VAL A 96 -18.28 20.27 -4.88
CA VAL A 96 -18.66 18.91 -5.23
C VAL A 96 -20.15 18.77 -5.03
N GLU A 97 -20.86 17.95 -5.74
CA GLU A 97 -22.27 17.65 -5.49
C GLU A 97 -22.54 16.16 -5.63
N SER A 98 -23.52 15.66 -4.88
CA SER A 98 -23.96 14.29 -4.99
C SER A 98 -24.57 14.05 -6.37
N GLY A 99 -24.05 13.10 -7.10
CA GLY A 99 -24.58 12.69 -8.41
C GLY A 99 -25.83 11.85 -8.23
N LYS A 100 -26.92 12.20 -8.96
CA LYS A 100 -28.11 11.31 -9.03
C LYS A 100 -27.79 10.00 -9.75
N LEU A 101 -26.85 10.05 -10.68
CA LEU A 101 -26.29 8.91 -11.42
C LEU A 101 -24.77 9.07 -11.37
N GLY A 102 -24.09 8.16 -10.67
CA GLY A 102 -22.65 8.10 -10.66
C GLY A 102 -22.10 7.51 -11.97
N GLU A 103 -20.79 7.67 -12.21
CA GLU A 103 -20.10 6.98 -13.29
C GLU A 103 -19.31 5.79 -12.71
N TYR A 104 -19.63 4.58 -13.17
CA TYR A 104 -19.01 3.34 -12.75
C TYR A 104 -18.65 2.47 -13.94
N GLY A 105 -17.41 1.97 -13.96
CA GLY A 105 -16.91 1.13 -15.03
C GLY A 105 -16.18 1.90 -16.14
N PRO A 106 -16.05 1.28 -17.33
CA PRO A 106 -15.38 1.89 -18.48
C PRO A 106 -16.10 3.16 -18.95
N SER A 107 -15.35 4.23 -19.19
CA SER A 107 -15.83 5.49 -19.76
C SER A 107 -14.76 6.09 -20.66
N SER A 108 -15.15 6.92 -21.61
CA SER A 108 -14.19 7.70 -22.39
C SER A 108 -14.13 9.13 -21.88
N ILE A 109 -12.93 9.68 -21.87
CA ILE A 109 -12.72 11.10 -21.61
C ILE A 109 -12.19 11.79 -22.87
N LEU A 110 -12.51 13.08 -22.99
CA LEU A 110 -11.98 13.96 -24.02
C LEU A 110 -11.10 15.02 -23.37
N ILE A 111 -9.82 15.03 -23.72
CA ILE A 111 -8.85 16.02 -23.26
C ILE A 111 -9.14 17.34 -24.00
N LYS A 112 -9.49 18.37 -23.24
CA LYS A 112 -9.89 19.69 -23.76
C LYS A 112 -8.73 20.67 -23.79
N ARG A 113 -7.67 20.39 -23.04
CA ARG A 113 -6.52 21.28 -22.89
C ARG A 113 -5.23 20.47 -22.79
N LYS A 114 -4.20 20.92 -23.47
CA LYS A 114 -2.83 20.40 -23.29
C LYS A 114 -2.37 20.68 -21.86
N SER A 115 -1.83 19.66 -21.22
CA SER A 115 -1.34 19.67 -19.85
C SER A 115 -0.12 18.76 -19.77
N GLU A 116 0.84 19.07 -18.90
CA GLU A 116 1.98 18.17 -18.65
C GLU A 116 1.49 16.81 -18.12
N LEU A 117 0.38 16.77 -17.35
CA LEU A 117 -0.21 15.52 -16.86
C LEU A 117 -0.68 14.61 -18.02
N PHE A 118 -1.17 15.20 -19.11
CA PHE A 118 -1.67 14.48 -20.28
C PHE A 118 -0.69 14.48 -21.48
N LYS A 119 0.58 14.71 -21.23
CA LYS A 119 1.61 14.64 -22.26
C LYS A 119 1.68 13.22 -22.83
N ASN A 120 1.70 13.12 -24.17
CA ASN A 120 1.68 11.86 -24.92
C ASN A 120 0.44 10.98 -24.68
N ILE A 121 -0.63 11.54 -24.15
CA ILE A 121 -1.93 10.86 -24.02
C ILE A 121 -2.81 11.20 -25.23
N SER A 122 -3.56 10.23 -25.71
CA SER A 122 -4.52 10.38 -26.81
C SER A 122 -5.61 11.41 -26.46
N GLU A 123 -6.02 12.25 -27.40
CA GLU A 123 -7.06 13.27 -27.17
C GLU A 123 -8.36 12.67 -26.61
N LYS A 124 -8.71 11.47 -27.09
CA LYS A 124 -9.78 10.65 -26.53
C LYS A 124 -9.18 9.33 -26.01
N THR A 125 -9.38 9.03 -24.74
CA THR A 125 -8.86 7.81 -24.10
C THR A 125 -9.87 7.17 -23.16
N ASN A 126 -9.76 5.85 -22.97
CA ASN A 126 -10.63 5.10 -22.08
C ASN A 126 -10.05 5.04 -20.69
N VAL A 127 -10.92 5.30 -19.72
CA VAL A 127 -10.60 5.35 -18.30
C VAL A 127 -11.61 4.54 -17.48
N TRP A 128 -11.24 4.22 -16.25
CA TRP A 128 -12.12 3.56 -15.29
C TRP A 128 -12.67 4.58 -14.30
N MET A 129 -13.98 4.74 -14.31
CA MET A 129 -14.72 5.58 -13.37
C MET A 129 -15.26 4.74 -12.21
N SER A 130 -15.27 5.33 -11.00
CA SER A 130 -15.87 4.72 -9.80
C SER A 130 -16.26 5.81 -8.80
N HIS A 131 -17.25 6.63 -9.13
CA HIS A 131 -17.66 7.73 -8.28
C HIS A 131 -19.17 8.02 -8.36
N GLY A 132 -19.75 8.33 -7.20
CA GLY A 132 -21.14 8.84 -7.09
C GLY A 132 -21.19 10.35 -7.11
N ASP A 133 -20.25 11.00 -6.46
CA ASP A 133 -20.18 12.46 -6.38
C ASP A 133 -19.43 13.03 -7.59
N LYS A 134 -19.77 14.26 -8.00
CA LYS A 134 -19.17 14.94 -9.15
C LYS A 134 -18.80 16.38 -8.82
N ILE A 135 -17.81 16.91 -9.53
CA ILE A 135 -17.40 18.31 -9.43
C ILE A 135 -18.44 19.16 -10.14
N LYS A 136 -19.03 20.10 -9.40
CA LYS A 136 -19.97 21.11 -9.91
C LYS A 136 -19.25 22.37 -10.33
N ASN A 137 -18.44 22.92 -9.44
CA ASN A 137 -17.65 24.13 -9.66
C ASN A 137 -16.21 23.88 -9.26
N ILE A 138 -15.28 24.27 -10.12
CA ILE A 138 -13.85 24.25 -9.79
C ILE A 138 -13.47 25.52 -9.01
N PRO A 139 -12.40 25.49 -8.20
CA PRO A 139 -11.87 26.70 -7.55
C PRO A 139 -11.47 27.78 -8.56
N GLN A 140 -11.40 29.02 -8.09
CA GLN A 140 -10.91 30.13 -8.89
C GLN A 140 -9.46 29.84 -9.36
N ASP A 141 -9.13 30.23 -10.59
CA ASP A 141 -7.81 30.00 -11.24
C ASP A 141 -7.48 28.53 -11.58
N TRP A 142 -8.38 27.59 -11.30
CA TRP A 142 -8.22 26.22 -11.75
C TRP A 142 -8.79 26.02 -13.16
N LEU A 143 -8.29 25.04 -13.87
CA LEU A 143 -8.63 24.77 -15.28
C LEU A 143 -9.18 23.35 -15.41
N VAL A 144 -10.26 23.20 -16.17
CA VAL A 144 -10.75 21.88 -16.60
C VAL A 144 -9.90 21.40 -17.76
N THR A 145 -9.23 20.26 -17.60
CA THR A 145 -8.34 19.68 -18.62
C THR A 145 -9.00 18.55 -19.40
N SER A 146 -9.96 17.83 -18.80
CA SER A 146 -10.77 16.84 -19.54
C SER A 146 -12.20 16.73 -19.02
N LYS A 147 -13.07 16.15 -19.85
CA LYS A 147 -14.45 15.80 -19.50
C LYS A 147 -14.79 14.40 -19.98
N SER A 148 -15.70 13.71 -19.26
CA SER A 148 -16.26 12.44 -19.68
C SER A 148 -17.25 12.61 -20.84
N GLU A 149 -17.69 11.51 -21.46
CA GLU A 149 -18.73 11.48 -22.48
C GLU A 149 -20.06 12.08 -21.98
N ASN A 150 -20.31 12.00 -20.68
CA ASN A 150 -21.49 12.60 -20.03
C ASN A 150 -21.29 14.09 -19.71
N ASN A 151 -20.22 14.72 -20.25
CA ASN A 151 -19.85 16.12 -20.00
C ASN A 151 -19.54 16.46 -18.53
N ILE A 152 -19.21 15.44 -17.73
CA ILE A 152 -18.76 15.59 -16.33
C ILE A 152 -17.27 15.95 -16.32
N ILE A 153 -16.85 16.85 -15.43
CA ILE A 153 -15.45 17.20 -15.24
C ILE A 153 -14.69 15.96 -14.77
N SER A 154 -13.73 15.50 -15.58
CA SER A 154 -12.94 14.31 -15.30
C SER A 154 -11.50 14.58 -14.94
N SER A 155 -11.00 15.80 -15.21
CA SER A 155 -9.71 16.26 -14.67
C SER A 155 -9.63 17.77 -14.61
N VAL A 156 -8.80 18.23 -13.68
CA VAL A 156 -8.51 19.65 -13.45
C VAL A 156 -7.04 19.85 -13.08
N GLU A 157 -6.58 21.09 -13.24
CA GLU A 157 -5.23 21.49 -12.81
C GLU A 157 -5.17 22.94 -12.32
N CYS A 158 -4.20 23.21 -11.44
CA CYS A 158 -3.75 24.53 -11.06
C CYS A 158 -2.22 24.57 -11.08
N GLU A 159 -1.64 24.96 -12.21
CA GLU A 159 -0.19 25.00 -12.41
C GLU A 159 0.51 25.92 -11.38
N LYS A 160 -0.11 27.06 -11.03
CA LYS A 160 0.44 27.99 -10.04
C LYS A 160 0.67 27.37 -8.66
N GLN A 161 -0.13 26.35 -8.32
CA GLN A 161 -0.06 25.66 -7.03
C GLN A 161 0.53 24.25 -7.16
N ASN A 162 0.90 23.83 -8.37
CA ASN A 162 1.32 22.44 -8.68
C ASN A 162 0.29 21.40 -8.24
N ILE A 163 -1.01 21.68 -8.45
CA ILE A 163 -2.10 20.79 -8.10
C ILE A 163 -2.75 20.26 -9.35
N TYR A 164 -2.93 18.95 -9.38
CA TYR A 164 -3.53 18.18 -10.47
C TYR A 164 -4.57 17.24 -9.88
N GLY A 165 -5.58 16.92 -10.67
CA GLY A 165 -6.60 15.98 -10.22
C GLY A 165 -7.32 15.28 -11.34
N VAL A 166 -7.60 13.99 -11.12
CA VAL A 166 -8.37 13.13 -12.02
C VAL A 166 -9.51 12.47 -11.25
N GLN A 167 -10.69 12.42 -11.84
CA GLN A 167 -11.87 11.79 -11.23
C GLN A 167 -11.87 10.27 -11.44
N PHE A 168 -11.15 9.79 -12.45
CA PHE A 168 -10.98 8.38 -12.77
C PHE A 168 -9.74 7.78 -12.06
N HIS A 169 -9.59 6.47 -12.17
CA HIS A 169 -8.51 5.70 -11.56
C HIS A 169 -7.41 5.40 -12.59
N PRO A 170 -6.30 6.15 -12.63
CA PRO A 170 -5.19 5.90 -13.55
C PRO A 170 -4.39 4.65 -13.20
N GLU A 171 -4.48 4.17 -11.95
CA GLU A 171 -3.72 3.03 -11.44
C GLU A 171 -4.23 1.68 -11.95
N VAL A 172 -5.51 1.58 -12.34
CA VAL A 172 -6.12 0.31 -12.76
C VAL A 172 -5.86 0.00 -14.22
N VAL A 173 -5.81 -1.28 -14.58
CA VAL A 173 -5.51 -1.76 -15.94
C VAL A 173 -6.54 -1.31 -16.99
N HIS A 174 -7.76 -1.02 -16.57
CA HIS A 174 -8.85 -0.57 -17.43
C HIS A 174 -8.70 0.90 -17.90
N THR A 175 -7.83 1.67 -17.25
CA THR A 175 -7.39 2.99 -17.74
C THR A 175 -6.17 2.76 -18.64
N ILE A 176 -6.41 2.76 -19.96
CA ILE A 176 -5.45 2.26 -20.95
C ILE A 176 -4.10 3.00 -20.86
N GLU A 177 -4.13 4.33 -20.77
CA GLU A 177 -2.93 5.16 -20.71
C GLU A 177 -2.62 5.63 -19.27
N GLY A 178 -3.16 4.93 -18.25
CA GLY A 178 -3.06 5.32 -16.85
C GLY A 178 -1.63 5.36 -16.33
N ILE A 179 -0.80 4.40 -16.73
CA ILE A 179 0.62 4.38 -16.32
C ILE A 179 1.40 5.58 -16.88
N GLU A 180 1.06 6.05 -18.08
CA GLU A 180 1.70 7.24 -18.65
C GLU A 180 1.28 8.51 -17.91
N ILE A 181 0.02 8.60 -17.45
CA ILE A 181 -0.45 9.70 -16.58
C ILE A 181 0.35 9.72 -15.26
N ILE A 182 0.51 8.57 -14.60
CA ILE A 182 1.31 8.46 -13.37
C ILE A 182 2.78 8.81 -13.62
N LYS A 183 3.32 8.39 -14.76
CA LYS A 183 4.68 8.71 -15.18
C LYS A 183 4.86 10.22 -15.43
N ASN A 184 3.92 10.84 -16.13
CA ASN A 184 3.94 12.28 -16.37
C ASN A 184 3.91 13.07 -15.07
N PHE A 185 3.11 12.63 -14.09
CA PHE A 185 3.11 13.23 -12.76
C PHE A 185 4.44 13.05 -12.03
N THR A 186 4.93 11.83 -11.94
CA THR A 186 6.08 11.49 -11.09
C THR A 186 7.41 11.92 -11.71
N LEU A 187 7.68 11.54 -12.96
CA LEU A 187 8.94 11.86 -13.64
C LEU A 187 8.92 13.28 -14.24
N GLY A 188 7.77 13.69 -14.81
CA GLY A 188 7.62 15.00 -15.45
C GLY A 188 7.43 16.11 -14.42
N ILE A 189 6.27 16.14 -13.77
CA ILE A 189 5.86 17.24 -12.90
C ILE A 189 6.65 17.27 -11.59
N CYS A 190 6.80 16.11 -10.91
CA CYS A 190 7.61 16.02 -9.69
C CYS A 190 9.12 16.02 -9.96
N ASN A 191 9.53 15.85 -11.19
CA ASN A 191 10.92 15.82 -11.64
C ASN A 191 11.79 14.84 -10.82
N ILE A 192 11.27 13.62 -10.58
CA ILE A 192 11.96 12.57 -9.84
C ILE A 192 12.81 11.74 -10.80
N ASN A 193 14.08 11.53 -10.43
CA ASN A 193 14.91 10.55 -11.12
C ASN A 193 14.54 9.14 -10.67
N PRO A 194 14.34 8.18 -11.59
CA PRO A 194 14.01 6.79 -11.26
C PRO A 194 15.27 6.07 -10.77
N ASP A 195 15.48 6.05 -9.47
CA ASP A 195 16.66 5.45 -8.81
C ASP A 195 16.32 4.28 -7.89
N TRP A 196 15.02 3.97 -7.75
CA TRP A 196 14.55 2.85 -6.95
C TRP A 196 14.57 1.55 -7.78
N ASN A 197 15.22 0.54 -7.24
CA ASN A 197 15.19 -0.82 -7.78
C ASN A 197 15.18 -1.82 -6.63
N SER A 198 14.89 -3.09 -6.93
CA SER A 198 14.78 -4.15 -5.93
C SER A 198 16.08 -4.34 -5.13
N ASP A 199 17.25 -4.21 -5.77
CA ASP A 199 18.54 -4.37 -5.11
C ASP A 199 18.79 -3.26 -4.09
N ASN A 200 18.50 -2.01 -4.47
CA ASN A 200 18.61 -0.86 -3.57
C ASN A 200 17.59 -0.96 -2.44
N PHE A 201 16.37 -1.43 -2.73
CA PHE A 201 15.36 -1.68 -1.71
C PHE A 201 15.84 -2.71 -0.68
N ILE A 202 16.35 -3.87 -1.13
CA ILE A 202 16.88 -4.91 -0.24
C ILE A 202 18.01 -4.36 0.64
N LYS A 203 19.01 -3.69 0.04
CA LYS A 203 20.14 -3.10 0.78
C LYS A 203 19.68 -2.08 1.83
N ASN A 204 18.77 -1.20 1.46
CA ASN A 204 18.24 -0.17 2.37
C ASN A 204 17.45 -0.80 3.52
N THR A 205 16.57 -1.78 3.20
CA THR A 205 15.78 -2.49 4.22
C THR A 205 16.67 -3.27 5.17
N ILE A 206 17.72 -3.93 4.69
CA ILE A 206 18.71 -4.60 5.55
C ILE A 206 19.39 -3.60 6.49
N SER A 207 19.75 -2.41 5.99
CA SER A 207 20.35 -1.35 6.83
C SER A 207 19.36 -0.85 7.89
N GLU A 208 18.11 -0.61 7.51
CA GLU A 208 17.04 -0.17 8.43
C GLU A 208 16.77 -1.23 9.52
N ILE A 209 16.76 -2.51 9.15
CA ILE A 209 16.64 -3.63 10.12
C ILE A 209 17.81 -3.59 11.12
N ARG A 210 19.06 -3.46 10.65
CA ARG A 210 20.24 -3.36 11.50
C ARG A 210 20.16 -2.20 12.49
N GLU A 211 19.76 -1.02 12.00
CA GLU A 211 19.63 0.18 12.84
C GLU A 211 18.53 0.06 13.88
N THR A 212 17.43 -0.64 13.54
CA THR A 212 16.28 -0.84 14.44
C THR A 212 16.55 -1.92 15.47
N VAL A 213 17.05 -3.07 15.04
CA VAL A 213 17.20 -4.26 15.86
C VAL A 213 18.49 -4.21 16.70
N LYS A 214 19.57 -3.65 16.12
CA LYS A 214 20.90 -3.60 16.75
C LYS A 214 21.37 -5.00 17.17
N ASP A 215 21.68 -5.17 18.47
CA ASP A 215 22.18 -6.41 19.07
C ASP A 215 21.07 -7.33 19.58
N SER A 216 19.80 -6.94 19.41
CA SER A 216 18.65 -7.71 19.87
C SER A 216 18.40 -8.95 19.01
N LYS A 217 17.65 -9.91 19.59
CA LYS A 217 17.21 -11.11 18.88
C LYS A 217 15.84 -10.89 18.25
N VAL A 218 15.67 -11.43 17.05
CA VAL A 218 14.39 -11.43 16.31
C VAL A 218 13.90 -12.85 16.13
N LEU A 219 12.69 -13.13 16.56
CA LEU A 219 12.00 -14.38 16.27
C LEU A 219 11.29 -14.25 14.92
N CYS A 220 11.63 -15.09 13.95
CA CYS A 220 11.03 -15.13 12.63
C CYS A 220 10.06 -16.31 12.54
N ALA A 221 8.77 -16.01 12.42
CA ALA A 221 7.74 -17.01 12.21
C ALA A 221 7.72 -17.45 10.75
N LEU A 222 8.05 -18.72 10.48
CA LEU A 222 8.05 -19.30 9.16
C LEU A 222 6.74 -20.05 8.88
N SER A 223 6.18 -19.82 7.70
CA SER A 223 5.00 -20.56 7.20
C SER A 223 5.31 -21.49 6.02
N GLY A 224 6.57 -21.47 5.53
CA GLY A 224 6.96 -22.14 4.28
C GLY A 224 6.52 -21.38 3.02
N GLY A 225 5.79 -20.26 3.14
CA GLY A 225 5.40 -19.39 2.04
C GLY A 225 6.49 -18.40 1.62
N VAL A 226 6.35 -17.82 0.43
CA VAL A 226 7.32 -16.87 -0.15
C VAL A 226 7.58 -15.67 0.76
N ASP A 227 6.54 -15.11 1.37
CA ASP A 227 6.66 -13.89 2.17
C ASP A 227 7.47 -14.11 3.45
N SER A 228 7.19 -15.17 4.19
CA SER A 228 7.96 -15.53 5.38
C SER A 228 9.41 -15.87 5.02
N THR A 229 9.64 -16.45 3.84
CA THR A 229 10.97 -16.75 3.30
C THR A 229 11.76 -15.46 3.03
N VAL A 230 11.17 -14.50 2.34
CA VAL A 230 11.81 -13.21 2.04
C VAL A 230 12.14 -12.46 3.33
N VAL A 231 11.16 -12.35 4.24
CA VAL A 231 11.35 -11.64 5.52
C VAL A 231 12.48 -12.26 6.34
N SER A 232 12.47 -13.59 6.54
CA SER A 232 13.50 -14.27 7.34
C SER A 232 14.89 -14.18 6.71
N THR A 233 14.98 -14.28 5.37
CA THR A 233 16.25 -14.13 4.64
C THR A 233 16.82 -12.71 4.80
N MET A 234 15.99 -11.68 4.70
CA MET A 234 16.44 -10.29 4.88
C MET A 234 16.90 -10.04 6.31
N ILE A 235 16.17 -10.57 7.32
CA ILE A 235 16.55 -10.45 8.73
C ILE A 235 17.86 -11.18 8.99
N LYS A 236 18.03 -12.41 8.50
CA LYS A 236 19.30 -13.16 8.62
C LYS A 236 20.46 -12.39 8.02
N GLN A 237 20.29 -11.79 6.83
CA GLN A 237 21.32 -10.95 6.22
C GLN A 237 21.60 -9.66 7.03
N ALA A 238 20.61 -9.15 7.74
CA ALA A 238 20.78 -7.96 8.56
C ALA A 238 21.52 -8.24 9.87
N ILE A 239 21.13 -9.26 10.64
CA ILE A 239 21.54 -9.48 12.03
C ILE A 239 22.19 -10.84 12.30
N GLY A 240 22.44 -11.63 11.26
CA GLY A 240 23.15 -12.92 11.39
C GLY A 240 22.44 -13.90 12.33
N ASP A 241 23.16 -14.44 13.30
CA ASP A 241 22.66 -15.48 14.21
C ASP A 241 21.66 -14.99 15.26
N ASN A 242 21.46 -13.67 15.37
CA ASN A 242 20.38 -13.11 16.16
C ASN A 242 18.99 -13.29 15.51
N ALA A 243 18.92 -13.73 14.24
CA ALA A 243 17.70 -14.15 13.57
C ALA A 243 17.36 -15.59 13.93
N ILE A 244 16.34 -15.78 14.75
CA ILE A 244 15.88 -17.09 15.22
C ILE A 244 14.67 -17.49 14.39
N CYS A 245 14.83 -18.46 13.49
CA CYS A 245 13.76 -18.96 12.65
C CYS A 245 13.04 -20.11 13.32
N VAL A 246 11.71 -20.03 13.43
CA VAL A 246 10.85 -21.06 14.02
C VAL A 246 9.79 -21.49 13.03
N PHE A 247 9.66 -22.78 12.83
CA PHE A 247 8.59 -23.40 12.07
C PHE A 247 7.79 -24.33 12.99
N ILE A 248 6.47 -24.14 13.02
CA ILE A 248 5.55 -24.95 13.84
C ILE A 248 4.82 -25.95 12.95
N ASP A 249 5.01 -27.23 13.19
CA ASP A 249 4.14 -28.26 12.64
C ASP A 249 2.88 -28.37 13.51
N HIS A 250 1.77 -27.95 12.95
CA HIS A 250 0.47 -27.97 13.62
C HIS A 250 -0.37 -29.22 13.28
N GLY A 251 0.20 -30.22 12.60
CA GLY A 251 -0.47 -31.46 12.23
C GLY A 251 -1.50 -31.34 11.09
N LEU A 252 -1.62 -30.17 10.47
CA LEU A 252 -2.53 -29.92 9.34
C LEU A 252 -1.76 -29.64 8.03
N LEU A 253 -0.45 -29.87 8.04
CA LEU A 253 0.41 -29.73 6.88
C LEU A 253 0.22 -30.89 5.91
N ARG A 254 0.71 -30.72 4.69
CA ARG A 254 0.80 -31.82 3.73
C ARG A 254 1.82 -32.85 4.22
N LYS A 255 1.71 -34.06 3.68
CA LYS A 255 2.65 -35.14 4.02
C LYS A 255 4.11 -34.67 3.76
N ASN A 256 4.97 -34.80 4.76
CA ASN A 256 6.38 -34.42 4.77
C ASN A 256 6.68 -32.92 4.58
N GLU A 257 5.67 -32.03 4.50
CA GLU A 257 5.86 -30.63 4.22
C GLU A 257 6.77 -29.93 5.25
N ALA A 258 6.62 -30.25 6.54
CA ALA A 258 7.45 -29.67 7.59
C ALA A 258 8.95 -29.93 7.35
N GLN A 259 9.32 -31.18 7.02
CA GLN A 259 10.72 -31.55 6.76
C GLN A 259 11.23 -30.95 5.45
N GLU A 260 10.42 -30.94 4.39
CA GLU A 260 10.77 -30.34 3.11
C GLU A 260 11.05 -28.83 3.23
N VAL A 261 10.25 -28.12 4.04
CA VAL A 261 10.43 -26.70 4.32
C VAL A 261 11.75 -26.47 5.09
N VAL A 262 12.01 -27.21 6.16
CA VAL A 262 13.25 -27.10 6.94
C VAL A 262 14.48 -27.38 6.06
N ASP A 263 14.43 -28.44 5.25
CA ASP A 263 15.51 -28.81 4.34
C ASP A 263 15.78 -27.72 3.28
N MET A 264 14.73 -27.15 2.72
CA MET A 264 14.82 -26.04 1.75
C MET A 264 15.50 -24.82 2.39
N PHE A 265 15.04 -24.40 3.57
CA PHE A 265 15.60 -23.23 4.26
C PHE A 265 17.08 -23.43 4.63
N SER A 266 17.42 -24.61 5.15
CA SER A 266 18.80 -24.90 5.56
C SER A 266 19.76 -25.02 4.37
N ARG A 267 19.34 -25.71 3.30
CA ARG A 267 20.23 -25.97 2.14
C ARG A 267 20.36 -24.80 1.19
N SER A 268 19.26 -24.07 0.97
CA SER A 268 19.22 -23.04 -0.09
C SER A 268 19.42 -21.63 0.42
N LEU A 269 19.14 -21.37 1.70
CA LEU A 269 19.09 -20.02 2.26
C LEU A 269 20.00 -19.81 3.47
N ASP A 270 20.73 -20.85 3.88
CA ASP A 270 21.59 -20.81 5.09
C ASP A 270 20.85 -20.33 6.36
N LEU A 271 19.58 -20.73 6.46
CA LEU A 271 18.72 -20.42 7.59
C LEU A 271 18.66 -21.61 8.54
N ASN A 272 19.06 -21.41 9.79
CA ASN A 272 18.89 -22.41 10.83
C ASN A 272 17.45 -22.36 11.34
N VAL A 273 16.64 -23.37 11.02
CA VAL A 273 15.22 -23.43 11.37
C VAL A 273 15.01 -24.37 12.54
N ASN A 274 14.42 -23.86 13.59
CA ASN A 274 13.96 -24.66 14.73
C ASN A 274 12.56 -25.19 14.42
N LEU A 275 12.44 -26.49 14.20
CA LEU A 275 11.17 -27.18 13.97
C LEU A 275 10.56 -27.60 15.30
N TYR A 276 9.32 -27.19 15.53
CA TYR A 276 8.53 -27.61 16.68
C TYR A 276 7.31 -28.40 16.24
N ASP A 277 7.25 -29.66 16.64
CA ASP A 277 6.03 -30.47 16.45
C ASP A 277 5.04 -30.15 17.59
N CYS A 278 3.97 -29.44 17.23
CA CYS A 278 2.87 -29.08 18.11
C CYS A 278 1.56 -29.76 17.65
N SER A 279 1.64 -30.77 16.78
CA SER A 279 0.49 -31.42 16.15
C SER A 279 -0.55 -31.91 17.14
N ASP A 280 -0.12 -32.56 18.22
CA ASP A 280 -1.03 -33.05 19.25
C ASP A 280 -1.86 -31.94 19.93
N VAL A 281 -1.22 -30.78 20.16
CA VAL A 281 -1.89 -29.62 20.80
C VAL A 281 -2.99 -29.08 19.89
N PHE A 282 -2.69 -28.88 18.61
CA PHE A 282 -3.64 -28.35 17.64
C PHE A 282 -4.77 -29.34 17.39
N LEU A 283 -4.46 -30.63 17.14
CA LEU A 283 -5.46 -31.65 16.83
C LEU A 283 -6.42 -31.84 18.01
N LYS A 284 -5.90 -31.84 19.24
CA LYS A 284 -6.74 -31.95 20.45
C LYS A 284 -7.71 -30.79 20.61
N LYS A 285 -7.27 -29.55 20.33
CA LYS A 285 -8.12 -28.35 20.40
C LYS A 285 -9.18 -28.30 19.28
N LEU A 286 -8.90 -28.94 18.15
CA LEU A 286 -9.82 -29.04 17.01
C LEU A 286 -10.79 -30.20 17.08
N GLU A 287 -10.63 -31.06 18.07
CA GLU A 287 -11.50 -32.24 18.24
C GLU A 287 -12.96 -31.81 18.38
N ASN A 288 -13.84 -32.47 17.60
CA ASN A 288 -15.29 -32.22 17.53
C ASN A 288 -15.70 -30.82 17.00
N ILE A 289 -14.79 -29.96 16.58
CA ILE A 289 -15.11 -28.67 15.97
C ILE A 289 -15.42 -28.88 14.49
N LYS A 290 -16.65 -28.55 14.06
CA LYS A 290 -17.11 -28.74 12.69
C LYS A 290 -17.11 -27.43 11.90
N ASP A 291 -17.42 -26.32 12.57
CA ASP A 291 -17.52 -25.01 11.96
C ASP A 291 -16.15 -24.50 11.48
N PRO A 292 -16.01 -24.16 10.18
CA PRO A 292 -14.73 -23.70 9.63
C PRO A 292 -14.19 -22.41 10.27
N GLU A 293 -15.08 -21.47 10.63
CA GLU A 293 -14.68 -20.20 11.24
C GLU A 293 -14.18 -20.41 12.66
N GLN A 294 -14.81 -21.28 13.43
CA GLN A 294 -14.31 -21.67 14.75
C GLN A 294 -12.95 -22.36 14.66
N LYS A 295 -12.76 -23.26 13.67
CA LYS A 295 -11.46 -23.90 13.44
C LYS A 295 -10.37 -22.85 13.19
N ARG A 296 -10.62 -21.88 12.30
CA ARG A 296 -9.67 -20.81 11.99
C ARG A 296 -9.28 -20.00 13.21
N LYS A 297 -10.26 -19.62 14.05
CA LYS A 297 -10.02 -18.89 15.30
C LYS A 297 -9.19 -19.71 16.30
N ILE A 298 -9.50 -20.99 16.46
CA ILE A 298 -8.77 -21.88 17.38
C ILE A 298 -7.33 -22.07 16.90
N ILE A 299 -7.11 -22.29 15.60
CA ILE A 299 -5.77 -22.43 15.04
C ILE A 299 -4.96 -21.13 15.29
N GLY A 300 -5.52 -19.97 14.97
CA GLY A 300 -4.83 -18.70 15.16
C GLY A 300 -4.44 -18.43 16.62
N LEU A 301 -5.36 -18.66 17.56
CA LEU A 301 -5.09 -18.51 18.99
C LEU A 301 -4.02 -19.51 19.46
N THR A 302 -4.09 -20.76 19.02
CA THR A 302 -3.13 -21.79 19.40
C THR A 302 -1.73 -21.48 18.86
N PHE A 303 -1.62 -20.91 17.65
CA PHE A 303 -0.34 -20.42 17.13
C PHE A 303 0.28 -19.37 18.07
N ILE A 304 -0.49 -18.39 18.53
CA ILE A 304 0.00 -17.36 19.42
C ILE A 304 0.50 -17.96 20.75
N GLU A 305 -0.29 -18.88 21.34
CA GLU A 305 0.07 -19.55 22.58
C GLU A 305 1.37 -20.38 22.44
N GLU A 306 1.48 -21.18 21.39
CA GLU A 306 2.67 -21.97 21.13
C GLU A 306 3.89 -21.12 20.81
N PHE A 307 3.75 -20.02 20.04
CA PHE A 307 4.84 -19.07 19.84
C PHE A 307 5.31 -18.44 21.14
N GLN A 308 4.40 -18.04 22.02
CA GLN A 308 4.78 -17.51 23.35
C GLN A 308 5.53 -18.53 24.19
N ARG A 309 5.08 -19.79 24.16
CA ARG A 309 5.77 -20.90 24.87
C ARG A 309 7.18 -21.12 24.32
N ILE A 310 7.30 -21.23 22.98
CA ILE A 310 8.57 -21.47 22.29
C ILE A 310 9.56 -20.32 22.50
N THR A 311 9.07 -19.07 22.56
CA THR A 311 9.91 -17.90 22.77
C THR A 311 10.74 -18.03 24.05
N SER A 312 10.21 -18.68 25.10
CA SER A 312 10.93 -18.89 26.36
C SER A 312 12.21 -19.73 26.24
N ASP A 313 12.31 -20.58 25.20
CA ASP A 313 13.46 -21.44 24.95
C ASP A 313 14.70 -20.65 24.47
N PHE A 314 14.48 -19.44 23.95
CA PHE A 314 15.53 -18.59 23.35
C PHE A 314 15.99 -17.43 24.23
N GLY A 315 15.47 -17.33 25.46
CA GLY A 315 15.75 -16.23 26.39
C GLY A 315 15.01 -14.95 25.97
N GLN A 316 15.64 -13.80 26.16
CA GLN A 316 15.00 -12.54 25.82
C GLN A 316 14.89 -12.36 24.30
N ILE A 317 13.67 -12.19 23.81
CA ILE A 317 13.33 -11.85 22.43
C ILE A 317 12.63 -10.49 22.43
N ASP A 318 13.19 -9.53 21.71
CA ASP A 318 12.68 -8.16 21.69
C ASP A 318 11.77 -7.89 20.48
N PHE A 319 11.90 -8.68 19.41
CA PHE A 319 11.16 -8.48 18.17
C PHE A 319 10.59 -9.79 17.63
N LEU A 320 9.36 -9.71 17.09
CA LEU A 320 8.74 -10.75 16.30
C LEU A 320 8.63 -10.28 14.85
N ALA A 321 9.11 -11.08 13.90
CA ALA A 321 8.97 -10.83 12.48
C ALA A 321 7.98 -11.80 11.85
N GLN A 322 7.01 -11.24 11.15
CA GLN A 322 5.98 -12.00 10.44
C GLN A 322 5.76 -11.40 9.06
N GLY A 323 5.73 -12.27 8.04
CA GLY A 323 5.31 -11.90 6.70
C GLY A 323 3.78 -11.74 6.66
N THR A 324 3.30 -10.57 6.25
CA THR A 324 1.87 -10.31 6.11
C THR A 324 1.59 -9.80 4.70
N LEU A 325 0.63 -10.41 4.02
CA LEU A 325 0.19 -9.98 2.71
C LEU A 325 -0.85 -8.86 2.83
N TYR A 326 -0.85 -7.98 1.83
CA TYR A 326 -1.84 -6.90 1.78
C TYR A 326 -3.30 -7.38 1.72
N PRO A 327 -3.67 -8.45 0.99
CA PRO A 327 -5.01 -9.04 1.07
C PRO A 327 -5.42 -9.41 2.50
N ASP A 328 -4.50 -9.92 3.31
CA ASP A 328 -4.78 -10.27 4.71
C ASP A 328 -5.09 -9.03 5.56
N ILE A 329 -4.43 -7.90 5.27
CA ILE A 329 -4.72 -6.62 5.95
C ILE A 329 -6.12 -6.11 5.58
N ILE A 330 -6.52 -6.23 4.31
CA ILE A 330 -7.86 -5.82 3.87
C ILE A 330 -8.94 -6.66 4.54
N GLU A 331 -8.75 -7.98 4.59
CA GLU A 331 -9.72 -8.91 5.19
C GLU A 331 -9.85 -8.69 6.71
N THR A 332 -8.77 -8.30 7.39
CA THR A 332 -8.76 -8.08 8.84
C THR A 332 -9.13 -6.66 9.25
N GLY A 333 -8.94 -5.67 8.39
CA GLY A 333 -9.22 -4.26 8.64
C GLY A 333 -10.65 -3.80 8.34
N GLY A 334 -11.53 -4.69 7.98
CA GLY A 334 -12.88 -4.39 7.52
C GLY A 334 -13.96 -4.41 8.61
N TYR A 335 -13.73 -3.81 9.81
CA TYR A 335 -14.81 -3.52 10.77
C TYR A 335 -14.45 -2.32 11.63
#